data_2ab43cc510dbea41b4f7595ad78bc113
#
_entry.id   2ab43cc510dbea41b4f7595ad78bc113
#
_cell.length_a   1.000
_cell.length_b   1.000
_cell.length_c   1.000
_cell.angle_alpha   90.00
_cell.angle_beta   90.00
_cell.angle_gamma   90.00
#
_symmetry.space_group_name_H-M   'P 1'
#
loop_
_entity.id
_entity.type
_entity.pdbx_description
1 polymer ?
#
loop_
_entity_poly.entity_id
_entity_poly.type
_entity_poly.pdbx_seq_one_letter_code
_entity_poly.pdbx_strand_id
1 'polypeptide(L)'
;MTVLSPKLKQKLATPLKIGNFEVKSRVLQSPLSGVTDLVFRRLVRCHAPESMMYTEMVNATGLHYVKELPQIMEVDNNERPISIQLFDCRPDFLAEAAEMAVKEGADTVDINMGCPVNKITKNGGGSSLLRQPELAGEIVSKVVKAVPVPVTVKTRIGWSNKEINILEFAKRMEDAGAQMLTLHGRTRAQGYNGPARWEWITKVKEILSIPVIANGDIFSVDAAIRCLEETGADGVMCSRGTLGYPFLVGEIDYFLKNGVEKVSPTAVEKLECAKEHLQALWEYKGDRGIRQARKHLTWYSKGFPGAGELRGQLAKVETVAQGCDLIDRVIEKL
;
A
#
# COMPACT_ATOMS: atom_id res chain seq x y z
N MET A 1 -3.53 7.92 25.34
CA MET A 1 -3.65 6.74 24.43
C MET A 1 -5.10 6.57 24.04
N THR A 2 -5.38 6.54 22.75
CA THR A 2 -6.72 6.22 22.24
C THR A 2 -6.98 4.73 22.47
N VAL A 3 -8.08 4.39 23.12
CA VAL A 3 -8.43 3.00 23.45
C VAL A 3 -9.47 2.50 22.46
N LEU A 4 -9.29 1.31 21.93
CA LEU A 4 -10.29 0.67 21.07
C LEU A 4 -11.58 0.39 21.87
N SER A 5 -12.73 0.78 21.29
CA SER A 5 -14.04 0.40 21.81
C SER A 5 -14.19 -1.14 21.82
N PRO A 6 -14.93 -1.73 22.80
CA PRO A 6 -15.10 -3.18 22.88
C PRO A 6 -15.63 -3.79 21.57
N LYS A 7 -16.58 -3.12 20.92
CA LYS A 7 -17.16 -3.57 19.64
C LYS A 7 -16.10 -3.62 18.53
N LEU A 8 -15.26 -2.59 18.42
CA LEU A 8 -14.21 -2.53 17.40
C LEU A 8 -13.11 -3.54 17.71
N LYS A 9 -12.71 -3.68 18.98
CA LYS A 9 -11.73 -4.68 19.41
C LYS A 9 -12.19 -6.10 19.03
N GLN A 10 -13.44 -6.46 19.28
CA GLN A 10 -14.00 -7.75 18.89
C GLN A 10 -13.97 -7.96 17.37
N LYS A 11 -14.36 -6.94 16.60
CA LYS A 11 -14.34 -6.98 15.12
C LYS A 11 -12.93 -7.18 14.59
N LEU A 12 -11.96 -6.44 15.11
CA LEU A 12 -10.56 -6.45 14.62
C LEU A 12 -9.78 -7.70 15.06
N ALA A 13 -10.26 -8.42 16.08
CA ALA A 13 -9.67 -9.68 16.52
C ALA A 13 -9.95 -10.85 15.56
N THR A 14 -10.88 -10.69 14.60
CA THR A 14 -11.18 -11.73 13.60
C THR A 14 -10.43 -11.48 12.30
N PRO A 15 -10.11 -12.52 11.49
CA PRO A 15 -9.52 -12.34 10.17
C PRO A 15 -10.33 -11.42 9.26
N LEU A 16 -9.66 -10.70 8.38
CA LEU A 16 -10.28 -9.92 7.31
C LEU A 16 -10.70 -10.87 6.18
N LYS A 17 -11.99 -10.98 5.93
CA LYS A 17 -12.54 -11.79 4.83
C LYS A 17 -12.67 -10.94 3.57
N ILE A 18 -12.05 -11.38 2.49
CA ILE A 18 -12.10 -10.76 1.17
C ILE A 18 -12.66 -11.82 0.21
N GLY A 19 -13.97 -11.82 0.00
CA GLY A 19 -14.63 -12.91 -0.70
C GLY A 19 -14.37 -14.26 -0.02
N ASN A 20 -13.76 -15.19 -0.75
CA ASN A 20 -13.37 -16.52 -0.27
C ASN A 20 -11.95 -16.60 0.32
N PHE A 21 -11.24 -15.47 0.41
CA PHE A 21 -9.88 -15.39 0.95
C PHE A 21 -9.86 -14.72 2.33
N GLU A 22 -9.00 -15.21 3.23
CA GLU A 22 -8.85 -14.67 4.58
C GLU A 22 -7.44 -14.13 4.81
N VAL A 23 -7.35 -12.91 5.36
CA VAL A 23 -6.12 -12.28 5.82
C VAL A 23 -6.17 -12.15 7.33
N LYS A 24 -5.19 -12.71 8.03
CA LYS A 24 -5.19 -12.71 9.51
C LYS A 24 -4.93 -11.34 10.13
N SER A 25 -4.42 -10.38 9.37
CA SER A 25 -4.18 -9.00 9.78
C SER A 25 -5.24 -8.06 9.21
N ARG A 26 -5.59 -7.03 9.99
CA ARG A 26 -6.44 -5.91 9.58
C ARG A 26 -5.63 -4.68 9.12
N VAL A 27 -4.30 -4.83 9.04
CA VAL A 27 -3.37 -3.79 8.63
C VAL A 27 -2.68 -4.20 7.34
N LEU A 28 -2.78 -3.38 6.30
CA LEU A 28 -2.30 -3.67 4.97
C LEU A 28 -1.17 -2.70 4.58
N GLN A 29 -0.17 -3.19 3.82
CA GLN A 29 0.84 -2.34 3.19
C GLN A 29 0.32 -1.83 1.84
N SER A 30 0.26 -0.51 1.67
CA SER A 30 -0.20 0.12 0.42
C SER A 30 0.74 -0.14 -0.75
N PRO A 31 0.22 -0.29 -1.98
CA PRO A 31 1.02 -0.18 -3.20
C PRO A 31 1.61 1.23 -3.31
N LEU A 32 2.93 1.32 -3.46
CA LEU A 32 3.67 2.59 -3.58
C LEU A 32 4.65 2.51 -4.74
N SER A 33 4.37 3.24 -5.82
CA SER A 33 5.20 3.26 -7.02
C SER A 33 6.64 3.67 -6.73
N GLY A 34 7.58 2.85 -7.16
CA GLY A 34 9.01 2.99 -6.90
C GLY A 34 9.42 2.64 -5.46
N VAL A 35 8.55 2.07 -4.64
CA VAL A 35 8.81 1.73 -3.24
C VAL A 35 8.52 0.28 -2.93
N THR A 36 7.31 -0.22 -3.22
CA THR A 36 6.89 -1.57 -2.82
C THR A 36 7.32 -2.65 -3.81
N ASP A 37 8.61 -2.63 -4.17
CA ASP A 37 9.26 -3.74 -4.86
C ASP A 37 9.44 -4.95 -3.91
N LEU A 38 9.92 -6.06 -4.46
CA LEU A 38 10.16 -7.30 -3.73
C LEU A 38 10.96 -7.07 -2.43
N VAL A 39 12.02 -6.27 -2.49
CA VAL A 39 12.90 -6.00 -1.35
C VAL A 39 12.15 -5.28 -0.23
N PHE A 40 11.45 -4.20 -0.55
CA PHE A 40 10.69 -3.45 0.46
C PHE A 40 9.56 -4.29 1.07
N ARG A 41 8.85 -5.07 0.25
CA ARG A 41 7.79 -5.95 0.75
C ARG A 41 8.33 -7.00 1.73
N ARG A 42 9.52 -7.60 1.44
CA ARG A 42 10.20 -8.52 2.36
C ARG A 42 10.55 -7.86 3.69
N LEU A 43 11.08 -6.64 3.68
CA LEU A 43 11.37 -5.90 4.91
C LEU A 43 10.10 -5.66 5.75
N VAL A 44 9.01 -5.25 5.14
CA VAL A 44 7.72 -5.10 5.87
C VAL A 44 7.23 -6.46 6.36
N ARG A 45 7.35 -7.52 5.56
CA ARG A 45 6.93 -8.89 5.90
C ARG A 45 7.65 -9.43 7.15
N CYS A 46 8.93 -9.13 7.34
CA CYS A 46 9.68 -9.51 8.55
C CYS A 46 9.02 -8.98 9.84
N HIS A 47 8.35 -7.83 9.78
CA HIS A 47 7.70 -7.21 10.93
C HIS A 47 6.19 -7.45 11.00
N ALA A 48 5.56 -7.77 9.86
CA ALA A 48 4.12 -7.97 9.70
C ALA A 48 3.82 -9.23 8.87
N PRO A 49 4.10 -10.44 9.40
CA PRO A 49 4.07 -11.69 8.64
C PRO A 49 2.67 -12.07 8.13
N GLU A 50 1.61 -11.58 8.74
CA GLU A 50 0.23 -11.92 8.39
C GLU A 50 -0.51 -10.83 7.61
N SER A 51 0.16 -9.69 7.37
CA SER A 51 -0.43 -8.55 6.68
C SER A 51 -0.44 -8.73 5.17
N MET A 52 -1.51 -8.27 4.49
CA MET A 52 -1.56 -8.23 3.03
C MET A 52 -0.56 -7.21 2.50
N MET A 53 0.31 -7.66 1.60
CA MET A 53 1.23 -6.81 0.85
C MET A 53 0.67 -6.53 -0.54
N TYR A 54 1.16 -5.45 -1.15
CA TYR A 54 0.80 -5.07 -2.52
C TYR A 54 2.07 -4.82 -3.33
N THR A 55 2.09 -5.30 -4.57
CA THR A 55 3.14 -4.90 -5.53
C THR A 55 3.04 -3.41 -5.83
N GLU A 56 4.02 -2.86 -6.54
CA GLU A 56 3.82 -1.61 -7.25
C GLU A 56 2.71 -1.80 -8.30
N MET A 57 2.09 -0.70 -8.75
CA MET A 57 1.04 -0.80 -9.78
C MET A 57 1.63 -1.14 -11.15
N VAL A 58 1.04 -2.12 -11.82
CA VAL A 58 1.45 -2.64 -13.11
C VAL A 58 0.49 -2.20 -14.20
N ASN A 59 1.03 -1.73 -15.33
CA ASN A 59 0.23 -1.28 -16.46
C ASN A 59 -0.24 -2.46 -17.31
N ALA A 60 -1.55 -2.68 -17.41
CA ALA A 60 -2.12 -3.79 -18.19
C ALA A 60 -1.82 -3.68 -19.68
N THR A 61 -1.83 -2.48 -20.26
CA THR A 61 -1.39 -2.26 -21.62
C THR A 61 0.05 -2.69 -21.85
N GLY A 62 0.94 -2.35 -20.90
CA GLY A 62 2.32 -2.77 -20.98
C GLY A 62 2.44 -4.28 -21.00
N LEU A 63 1.69 -4.99 -20.15
CA LEU A 63 1.67 -6.45 -20.10
C LEU A 63 1.17 -7.10 -21.38
N HIS A 64 0.16 -6.53 -22.02
CA HIS A 64 -0.40 -7.04 -23.27
C HIS A 64 0.65 -7.14 -24.40
N TYR A 65 1.64 -6.24 -24.43
CA TYR A 65 2.64 -6.18 -25.50
C TYR A 65 4.01 -6.77 -25.13
N VAL A 66 4.23 -7.26 -23.90
CA VAL A 66 5.51 -7.86 -23.52
C VAL A 66 5.49 -9.38 -23.66
N LYS A 67 6.65 -9.96 -23.98
CA LYS A 67 6.82 -11.41 -24.07
C LYS A 67 7.18 -12.05 -22.70
N GLU A 68 7.82 -11.28 -21.84
CA GLU A 68 8.27 -11.73 -20.51
C GLU A 68 7.64 -10.81 -19.45
N LEU A 69 7.25 -11.40 -18.32
CA LEU A 69 6.68 -10.64 -17.23
C LEU A 69 7.71 -9.70 -16.61
N PRO A 70 7.33 -8.44 -16.37
CA PRO A 70 8.28 -7.48 -15.82
C PRO A 70 8.55 -7.78 -14.34
N GLN A 71 9.79 -7.56 -13.91
CA GLN A 71 10.25 -7.76 -12.52
C GLN A 71 9.32 -7.12 -11.45
N ILE A 72 8.57 -6.09 -11.82
CA ILE A 72 7.60 -5.42 -10.94
C ILE A 72 6.44 -6.35 -10.52
N MET A 73 6.17 -7.43 -11.26
CA MET A 73 5.15 -8.43 -10.94
C MET A 73 5.69 -9.61 -10.14
N GLU A 74 7.00 -9.72 -10.01
CA GLU A 74 7.63 -10.84 -9.30
C GLU A 74 7.10 -10.98 -7.88
N VAL A 75 6.69 -12.20 -7.54
CA VAL A 75 6.18 -12.59 -6.22
C VAL A 75 6.98 -13.79 -5.72
N ASP A 76 7.50 -13.69 -4.49
CA ASP A 76 8.13 -14.81 -3.80
C ASP A 76 7.08 -15.63 -3.05
N ASN A 77 7.24 -16.95 -3.02
CA ASN A 77 6.35 -17.85 -2.28
C ASN A 77 6.22 -17.50 -0.79
N ASN A 78 7.26 -16.87 -0.21
CA ASN A 78 7.27 -16.41 1.19
C ASN A 78 6.59 -15.05 1.41
N GLU A 79 6.10 -14.40 0.35
CA GLU A 79 5.46 -13.08 0.44
C GLU A 79 3.94 -13.12 0.66
N ARG A 80 3.35 -14.29 0.77
CA ARG A 80 1.89 -14.41 0.99
C ARG A 80 1.48 -13.99 2.41
N PRO A 81 0.30 -13.34 2.57
CA PRO A 81 -0.67 -12.97 1.53
C PRO A 81 -0.24 -11.74 0.71
N ILE A 82 -0.42 -11.79 -0.61
CA ILE A 82 -0.01 -10.74 -1.54
C ILE A 82 -1.07 -10.42 -2.60
N SER A 83 -1.19 -9.15 -2.94
CA SER A 83 -2.02 -8.64 -4.03
C SER A 83 -1.15 -8.02 -5.12
N ILE A 84 -1.42 -8.36 -6.38
CA ILE A 84 -0.83 -7.65 -7.52
C ILE A 84 -1.79 -6.53 -7.91
N GLN A 85 -1.28 -5.27 -7.90
CA GLN A 85 -2.07 -4.11 -8.29
C GLN A 85 -1.90 -3.79 -9.77
N LEU A 86 -3.02 -3.73 -10.50
CA LEU A 86 -3.08 -3.42 -11.92
C LEU A 86 -3.70 -2.03 -12.15
N PHE A 87 -3.34 -1.39 -13.26
CA PHE A 87 -3.99 -0.16 -13.71
C PHE A 87 -4.07 -0.08 -15.23
N ASP A 88 -5.20 0.33 -15.74
CA ASP A 88 -5.49 0.72 -17.12
C ASP A 88 -6.89 1.34 -17.20
N CYS A 89 -7.36 1.69 -18.41
CA CYS A 89 -8.75 2.04 -18.70
C CYS A 89 -9.41 1.04 -19.67
N ARG A 90 -8.71 0.01 -20.10
CA ARG A 90 -9.21 -1.00 -21.05
C ARG A 90 -9.62 -2.28 -20.31
N PRO A 91 -10.93 -2.62 -20.29
CA PRO A 91 -11.41 -3.78 -19.55
C PRO A 91 -10.77 -5.11 -19.99
N ASP A 92 -10.55 -5.30 -21.31
CA ASP A 92 -9.96 -6.53 -21.84
C ASP A 92 -8.52 -6.73 -21.40
N PHE A 93 -7.71 -5.68 -21.45
CA PHE A 93 -6.31 -5.74 -21.04
C PHE A 93 -6.16 -5.95 -19.54
N LEU A 94 -7.06 -5.36 -18.73
CA LEU A 94 -7.06 -5.59 -17.29
C LEU A 94 -7.47 -7.02 -16.95
N ALA A 95 -8.40 -7.62 -17.67
CA ALA A 95 -8.78 -9.02 -17.48
C ALA A 95 -7.60 -9.96 -17.82
N GLU A 96 -6.94 -9.76 -18.98
CA GLU A 96 -5.75 -10.52 -19.37
C GLU A 96 -4.61 -10.36 -18.35
N ALA A 97 -4.34 -9.12 -17.92
CA ALA A 97 -3.32 -8.85 -16.90
C ALA A 97 -3.65 -9.48 -15.55
N ALA A 98 -4.92 -9.58 -15.19
CA ALA A 98 -5.36 -10.25 -13.96
C ALA A 98 -5.12 -11.77 -14.01
N GLU A 99 -5.35 -12.41 -15.16
CA GLU A 99 -4.99 -13.83 -15.35
C GLU A 99 -3.48 -14.05 -15.21
N MET A 100 -2.67 -13.13 -15.74
CA MET A 100 -1.22 -13.17 -15.57
C MET A 100 -0.83 -13.02 -14.09
N ALA A 101 -1.46 -12.07 -13.37
CA ALA A 101 -1.21 -11.87 -11.95
C ALA A 101 -1.52 -13.12 -11.10
N VAL A 102 -2.59 -13.84 -11.42
CA VAL A 102 -2.92 -15.10 -10.75
C VAL A 102 -1.88 -16.17 -11.03
N LYS A 103 -1.39 -16.27 -12.27
CA LYS A 103 -0.31 -17.22 -12.64
C LYS A 103 0.99 -16.93 -11.90
N GLU A 104 1.28 -15.64 -11.62
CA GLU A 104 2.43 -15.22 -10.81
C GLU A 104 2.26 -15.48 -9.29
N GLY A 105 1.09 -15.96 -8.86
CA GLY A 105 0.85 -16.35 -7.48
C GLY A 105 0.15 -15.29 -6.62
N ALA A 106 -0.51 -14.29 -7.23
CA ALA A 106 -1.33 -13.34 -6.48
C ALA A 106 -2.49 -14.04 -5.74
N ASP A 107 -2.66 -13.74 -4.46
CA ASP A 107 -3.81 -14.20 -3.66
C ASP A 107 -5.07 -13.37 -3.94
N THR A 108 -4.88 -12.10 -4.36
CA THR A 108 -5.93 -11.20 -4.83
C THR A 108 -5.40 -10.32 -5.96
N VAL A 109 -6.30 -9.81 -6.79
CA VAL A 109 -5.98 -8.78 -7.80
C VAL A 109 -6.60 -7.46 -7.36
N ASP A 110 -5.80 -6.39 -7.33
CA ASP A 110 -6.26 -5.05 -6.96
C ASP A 110 -6.27 -4.12 -8.18
N ILE A 111 -7.34 -3.36 -8.36
CA ILE A 111 -7.48 -2.41 -9.47
C ILE A 111 -7.23 -0.99 -8.93
N ASN A 112 -6.21 -0.31 -9.47
CA ASN A 112 -5.91 1.07 -9.11
C ASN A 112 -6.84 2.04 -9.79
N MET A 113 -7.73 2.65 -9.03
CA MET A 113 -8.62 3.73 -9.44
C MET A 113 -8.37 5.02 -8.63
N GLY A 114 -7.16 5.17 -8.06
CA GLY A 114 -6.83 6.28 -7.16
C GLY A 114 -5.54 7.03 -7.47
N CYS A 115 -4.68 6.55 -8.36
CA CYS A 115 -3.41 7.20 -8.71
C CYS A 115 -3.66 8.59 -9.31
N PRO A 116 -3.08 9.70 -8.71
CA PRO A 116 -3.35 11.06 -9.17
C PRO A 116 -2.38 11.54 -10.25
N VAL A 117 -1.37 10.73 -10.62
CA VAL A 117 -0.27 11.13 -11.51
C VAL A 117 -0.76 11.44 -12.92
N ASN A 118 -0.38 12.60 -13.46
CA ASN A 118 -0.83 13.09 -14.76
C ASN A 118 -0.57 12.11 -15.91
N LYS A 119 0.58 11.42 -15.92
CA LYS A 119 0.91 10.42 -16.95
C LYS A 119 -0.13 9.29 -17.01
N ILE A 120 -0.71 8.93 -15.87
CA ILE A 120 -1.72 7.86 -15.77
C ILE A 120 -3.11 8.40 -16.09
N THR A 121 -3.49 9.52 -15.47
CA THR A 121 -4.83 10.08 -15.61
C THR A 121 -5.12 10.62 -17.02
N LYS A 122 -4.11 11.14 -17.73
CA LYS A 122 -4.25 11.55 -19.13
C LYS A 122 -4.55 10.37 -20.09
N ASN A 123 -4.16 9.16 -19.70
CA ASN A 123 -4.40 7.94 -20.45
C ASN A 123 -5.66 7.17 -19.96
N GLY A 124 -6.53 7.82 -19.19
CA GLY A 124 -7.80 7.26 -18.75
C GLY A 124 -7.73 6.36 -17.51
N GLY A 125 -6.53 6.00 -17.00
CA GLY A 125 -6.36 5.12 -15.86
C GLY A 125 -6.31 5.83 -14.50
N GLY A 126 -6.18 5.07 -13.42
CA GLY A 126 -6.08 5.59 -12.07
C GLY A 126 -7.31 6.42 -11.65
N SER A 127 -7.10 7.57 -11.04
CA SER A 127 -8.20 8.41 -10.52
C SER A 127 -9.07 9.06 -11.60
N SER A 128 -8.73 9.01 -12.90
CA SER A 128 -9.63 9.46 -13.97
C SER A 128 -10.88 8.58 -14.10
N LEU A 129 -10.79 7.31 -13.68
CA LEU A 129 -11.94 6.40 -13.65
C LEU A 129 -13.05 6.88 -12.70
N LEU A 130 -12.75 7.70 -11.71
CA LEU A 130 -13.78 8.35 -10.86
C LEU A 130 -14.77 9.22 -11.67
N ARG A 131 -14.34 9.74 -12.83
CA ARG A 131 -15.19 10.51 -13.75
C ARG A 131 -15.89 9.63 -14.79
N GLN A 132 -15.66 8.32 -14.77
CA GLN A 132 -16.18 7.34 -15.70
C GLN A 132 -16.67 6.08 -14.93
N PRO A 133 -17.67 6.24 -14.03
CA PRO A 133 -18.09 5.17 -13.13
C PRO A 133 -18.66 3.95 -13.87
N GLU A 134 -19.26 4.13 -15.05
CA GLU A 134 -19.75 3.04 -15.91
C GLU A 134 -18.57 2.18 -16.40
N LEU A 135 -17.54 2.80 -16.96
CA LEU A 135 -16.33 2.12 -17.41
C LEU A 135 -15.60 1.44 -16.23
N ALA A 136 -15.54 2.08 -15.07
CA ALA A 136 -14.96 1.49 -13.88
C ALA A 136 -15.70 0.21 -13.45
N GLY A 137 -17.03 0.22 -13.48
CA GLY A 137 -17.87 -0.96 -13.23
C GLY A 137 -17.66 -2.08 -14.25
N GLU A 138 -17.57 -1.73 -15.55
CA GLU A 138 -17.27 -2.68 -16.63
C GLU A 138 -15.90 -3.36 -16.39
N ILE A 139 -14.87 -2.58 -16.06
CA ILE A 139 -13.53 -3.08 -15.74
C ILE A 139 -13.61 -4.10 -14.60
N VAL A 140 -14.22 -3.74 -13.46
CA VAL A 140 -14.34 -4.65 -12.31
C VAL A 140 -15.08 -5.93 -12.70
N SER A 141 -16.24 -5.81 -13.35
CA SER A 141 -17.04 -6.97 -13.76
C SER A 141 -16.28 -7.91 -14.69
N LYS A 142 -15.47 -7.36 -15.61
CA LYS A 142 -14.70 -8.16 -16.56
C LYS A 142 -13.53 -8.87 -15.87
N VAL A 143 -12.82 -8.19 -14.98
CA VAL A 143 -11.72 -8.78 -14.19
C VAL A 143 -12.25 -9.87 -13.26
N VAL A 144 -13.37 -9.62 -12.57
CA VAL A 144 -14.00 -10.62 -11.65
C VAL A 144 -14.36 -11.90 -12.41
N LYS A 145 -14.82 -11.80 -13.66
CA LYS A 145 -15.14 -12.97 -14.48
C LYS A 145 -13.91 -13.73 -14.99
N ALA A 146 -12.77 -13.07 -15.08
CA ALA A 146 -11.54 -13.64 -15.65
C ALA A 146 -10.71 -14.44 -14.62
N VAL A 147 -10.86 -14.17 -13.32
CA VAL A 147 -9.98 -14.78 -12.30
C VAL A 147 -10.77 -15.45 -11.16
N PRO A 148 -10.23 -16.54 -10.58
CA PRO A 148 -10.87 -17.26 -9.47
C PRO A 148 -10.56 -16.65 -8.09
N VAL A 149 -9.65 -15.64 -8.03
CA VAL A 149 -9.24 -14.98 -6.79
C VAL A 149 -10.05 -13.70 -6.56
N PRO A 150 -10.16 -13.19 -5.32
CA PRO A 150 -10.87 -11.95 -5.05
C PRO A 150 -10.29 -10.76 -5.82
N VAL A 151 -11.18 -9.93 -6.34
CA VAL A 151 -10.85 -8.66 -6.99
C VAL A 151 -11.18 -7.50 -6.05
N THR A 152 -10.22 -6.62 -5.83
CA THR A 152 -10.35 -5.46 -4.94
C THR A 152 -10.13 -4.16 -5.70
N VAL A 153 -10.61 -3.06 -5.15
CA VAL A 153 -10.45 -1.73 -5.75
C VAL A 153 -9.82 -0.77 -4.76
N LYS A 154 -8.78 -0.04 -5.19
CA LYS A 154 -8.21 1.06 -4.42
C LYS A 154 -8.47 2.39 -5.11
N THR A 155 -9.19 3.30 -4.43
CA THR A 155 -9.67 4.56 -5.01
C THR A 155 -9.51 5.76 -4.08
N ARG A 156 -10.00 6.91 -4.53
CA ARG A 156 -10.11 8.19 -3.80
C ARG A 156 -11.57 8.64 -3.71
N ILE A 157 -11.85 9.69 -2.93
CA ILE A 157 -13.21 10.19 -2.70
C ILE A 157 -13.81 10.94 -3.89
N GLY A 158 -13.02 11.28 -4.90
CA GLY A 158 -13.46 11.98 -6.10
C GLY A 158 -12.30 12.64 -6.85
N TRP A 159 -12.61 13.29 -7.97
CA TRP A 159 -11.62 14.00 -8.78
C TRP A 159 -11.17 15.32 -8.15
N SER A 160 -12.11 16.11 -7.69
CA SER A 160 -11.89 17.40 -7.03
C SER A 160 -12.92 17.61 -5.92
N ASN A 161 -12.81 18.69 -5.13
CA ASN A 161 -13.79 18.99 -4.10
C ASN A 161 -15.20 19.27 -4.65
N LYS A 162 -15.29 19.66 -5.91
CA LYS A 162 -16.58 19.86 -6.62
C LYS A 162 -17.12 18.57 -7.26
N GLU A 163 -16.28 17.55 -7.35
CA GLU A 163 -16.56 16.28 -8.01
C GLU A 163 -16.26 15.11 -7.06
N ILE A 164 -16.92 15.11 -5.89
CA ILE A 164 -16.90 14.01 -4.94
C ILE A 164 -18.09 13.11 -5.24
N ASN A 165 -17.83 11.90 -5.72
CA ASN A 165 -18.87 10.96 -6.12
C ASN A 165 -18.66 9.55 -5.51
N ILE A 166 -17.86 9.46 -4.44
CA ILE A 166 -17.42 8.18 -3.89
C ILE A 166 -18.58 7.27 -3.45
N LEU A 167 -19.70 7.80 -2.99
CA LEU A 167 -20.81 6.97 -2.51
C LEU A 167 -21.42 6.15 -3.66
N GLU A 168 -21.76 6.82 -4.74
CA GLU A 168 -22.25 6.16 -5.96
C GLU A 168 -21.19 5.24 -6.58
N PHE A 169 -19.96 5.75 -6.69
CA PHE A 169 -18.84 5.00 -7.24
C PHE A 169 -18.56 3.73 -6.45
N ALA A 170 -18.50 3.79 -5.12
CA ALA A 170 -18.25 2.65 -4.26
C ALA A 170 -19.35 1.57 -4.40
N LYS A 171 -20.61 1.99 -4.40
CA LYS A 171 -21.73 1.06 -4.61
C LYS A 171 -21.66 0.38 -5.97
N ARG A 172 -21.31 1.10 -7.02
CA ARG A 172 -21.12 0.53 -8.36
C ARG A 172 -19.98 -0.48 -8.41
N MET A 173 -18.87 -0.25 -7.66
CA MET A 173 -17.77 -1.23 -7.59
C MET A 173 -18.21 -2.52 -6.90
N GLU A 174 -18.97 -2.42 -5.79
CA GLU A 174 -19.55 -3.58 -5.12
C GLU A 174 -20.51 -4.33 -6.04
N ASP A 175 -21.43 -3.64 -6.70
CA ASP A 175 -22.43 -4.22 -7.62
C ASP A 175 -21.75 -4.88 -8.84
N ALA A 176 -20.58 -4.39 -9.26
CA ALA A 176 -19.75 -5.00 -10.30
C ALA A 176 -18.96 -6.23 -9.85
N GLY A 177 -18.99 -6.56 -8.54
CA GLY A 177 -18.39 -7.76 -7.96
C GLY A 177 -17.05 -7.53 -7.24
N ALA A 178 -16.65 -6.30 -6.96
CA ALA A 178 -15.51 -6.04 -6.09
C ALA A 178 -15.77 -6.62 -4.70
N GLN A 179 -14.75 -7.24 -4.10
CA GLN A 179 -14.87 -7.95 -2.81
C GLN A 179 -14.17 -7.24 -1.65
N MET A 180 -13.55 -6.10 -1.89
CA MET A 180 -13.03 -5.15 -0.89
C MET A 180 -12.79 -3.80 -1.56
N LEU A 181 -13.05 -2.71 -0.84
CA LEU A 181 -12.73 -1.36 -1.28
C LEU A 181 -11.71 -0.71 -0.32
N THR A 182 -10.58 -0.24 -0.85
CA THR A 182 -9.64 0.62 -0.12
C THR A 182 -9.86 2.07 -0.50
N LEU A 183 -10.22 2.92 0.45
CA LEU A 183 -10.54 4.32 0.21
C LEU A 183 -9.50 5.27 0.79
N HIS A 184 -8.82 6.02 -0.08
CA HIS A 184 -7.99 7.16 0.33
C HIS A 184 -8.86 8.40 0.53
N GLY A 185 -8.91 8.93 1.75
CA GLY A 185 -9.76 10.07 2.16
C GLY A 185 -9.41 11.43 1.52
N ARG A 186 -8.79 11.46 0.34
CA ARG A 186 -8.47 12.68 -0.43
C ARG A 186 -8.98 12.58 -1.85
N THR A 187 -9.28 13.74 -2.46
CA THR A 187 -9.54 13.82 -3.91
C THR A 187 -8.24 13.70 -4.72
N ARG A 188 -8.37 13.45 -6.01
CA ARG A 188 -7.23 13.50 -6.95
C ARG A 188 -6.55 14.87 -6.92
N ALA A 189 -7.32 15.94 -6.96
CA ALA A 189 -6.80 17.31 -6.98
C ALA A 189 -6.01 17.69 -5.72
N GLN A 190 -6.40 17.16 -4.55
CA GLN A 190 -5.65 17.34 -3.31
C GLN A 190 -4.27 16.67 -3.34
N GLY A 191 -4.09 15.59 -4.11
CA GLY A 191 -2.86 14.81 -4.07
C GLY A 191 -2.57 14.32 -2.65
N TYR A 192 -1.67 15.01 -1.95
CA TYR A 192 -1.31 14.76 -0.54
C TYR A 192 -1.50 16.00 0.35
N ASN A 193 -2.05 17.09 -0.19
CA ASN A 193 -2.26 18.34 0.54
C ASN A 193 -3.48 18.25 1.47
N GLY A 194 -3.41 18.97 2.60
CA GLY A 194 -4.45 18.94 3.63
C GLY A 194 -4.63 17.56 4.28
N PRO A 195 -5.56 17.41 5.23
CA PRO A 195 -5.84 16.14 5.89
C PRO A 195 -6.64 15.18 5.00
N ALA A 196 -6.49 13.88 5.25
CA ALA A 196 -7.42 12.88 4.73
C ALA A 196 -8.78 13.06 5.42
N ARG A 197 -9.84 13.06 4.66
CA ARG A 197 -11.23 13.25 5.14
C ARG A 197 -11.85 11.90 5.44
N TRP A 198 -11.68 11.44 6.67
CA TRP A 198 -12.12 10.14 7.13
C TRP A 198 -13.65 10.01 7.18
N GLU A 199 -14.38 11.15 7.29
CA GLU A 199 -15.85 11.17 7.24
C GLU A 199 -16.44 10.54 5.95
N TRP A 200 -15.70 10.57 4.84
CA TRP A 200 -16.10 9.88 3.61
C TRP A 200 -15.93 8.38 3.70
N ILE A 201 -14.93 7.91 4.46
CA ILE A 201 -14.73 6.48 4.70
C ILE A 201 -15.87 5.93 5.55
N THR A 202 -16.28 6.68 6.60
CA THR A 202 -17.46 6.35 7.42
C THR A 202 -18.70 6.16 6.55
N LYS A 203 -19.02 7.15 5.71
CA LYS A 203 -20.20 7.11 4.83
C LYS A 203 -20.14 5.94 3.85
N VAL A 204 -18.98 5.62 3.29
CA VAL A 204 -18.82 4.46 2.41
C VAL A 204 -19.00 3.16 3.18
N LYS A 205 -18.48 3.08 4.43
CA LYS A 205 -18.65 1.89 5.27
C LYS A 205 -20.12 1.63 5.66
N GLU A 206 -20.92 2.66 5.78
CA GLU A 206 -22.36 2.57 6.09
C GLU A 206 -23.17 1.95 4.94
N ILE A 207 -22.74 2.13 3.69
CA ILE A 207 -23.51 1.70 2.51
C ILE A 207 -23.01 0.41 1.85
N LEU A 208 -21.77 -0.02 2.14
CA LEU A 208 -21.19 -1.24 1.56
C LEU A 208 -21.30 -2.43 2.51
N SER A 209 -21.58 -3.60 1.93
CA SER A 209 -21.54 -4.89 2.63
C SER A 209 -20.14 -5.51 2.61
N ILE A 210 -19.34 -5.22 1.59
CA ILE A 210 -17.96 -5.66 1.48
C ILE A 210 -17.03 -4.91 2.46
N PRO A 211 -15.86 -5.48 2.80
CA PRO A 211 -14.87 -4.79 3.63
C PRO A 211 -14.43 -3.45 3.03
N VAL A 212 -14.34 -2.45 3.91
CA VAL A 212 -13.80 -1.11 3.59
C VAL A 212 -12.52 -0.89 4.37
N ILE A 213 -11.42 -0.63 3.68
CA ILE A 213 -10.11 -0.36 4.26
C ILE A 213 -9.83 1.14 4.21
N ALA A 214 -9.57 1.72 5.38
CA ALA A 214 -9.25 3.14 5.51
C ALA A 214 -7.80 3.43 5.11
N ASN A 215 -7.60 4.45 4.27
CA ASN A 215 -6.29 4.89 3.82
C ASN A 215 -6.17 6.42 3.86
N GLY A 216 -5.01 6.90 4.26
CA GLY A 216 -4.64 8.30 4.36
C GLY A 216 -4.32 8.73 5.79
N ASP A 217 -3.15 9.33 5.96
CA ASP A 217 -2.61 9.89 7.20
C ASP A 217 -2.42 8.88 8.36
N ILE A 218 -2.21 7.62 8.03
CA ILE A 218 -1.82 6.59 8.98
C ILE A 218 -0.30 6.62 9.15
N PHE A 219 0.18 7.35 10.15
CA PHE A 219 1.61 7.57 10.43
C PHE A 219 2.06 7.01 11.80
N SER A 220 1.15 6.48 12.60
CA SER A 220 1.42 5.93 13.92
C SER A 220 0.32 4.93 14.33
N VAL A 221 0.56 4.18 15.39
CA VAL A 221 -0.44 3.32 16.03
C VAL A 221 -1.65 4.15 16.46
N ASP A 222 -1.45 5.29 17.13
CA ASP A 222 -2.53 6.18 17.56
C ASP A 222 -3.38 6.71 16.38
N ALA A 223 -2.73 7.09 15.26
CA ALA A 223 -3.45 7.52 14.07
C ALA A 223 -4.31 6.40 13.47
N ALA A 224 -3.82 5.15 13.49
CA ALA A 224 -4.57 3.98 13.02
C ALA A 224 -5.79 3.72 13.90
N ILE A 225 -5.62 3.76 15.23
CA ILE A 225 -6.71 3.56 16.19
C ILE A 225 -7.78 4.62 16.02
N ARG A 226 -7.40 5.90 16.00
CA ARG A 226 -8.35 7.00 15.76
C ARG A 226 -9.10 6.84 14.45
N CYS A 227 -8.39 6.51 13.36
CA CYS A 227 -9.01 6.29 12.06
C CYS A 227 -10.05 5.15 12.12
N LEU A 228 -9.73 4.04 12.76
CA LEU A 228 -10.65 2.91 12.90
C LEU A 228 -11.86 3.26 13.76
N GLU A 229 -11.68 3.99 14.87
CA GLU A 229 -12.78 4.44 15.75
C GLU A 229 -13.70 5.44 15.04
N GLU A 230 -13.14 6.42 14.32
CA GLU A 230 -13.90 7.43 13.62
C GLU A 230 -14.66 6.86 12.40
N THR A 231 -14.06 5.88 11.71
CA THR A 231 -14.62 5.39 10.45
C THR A 231 -15.43 4.11 10.56
N GLY A 232 -15.21 3.31 11.60
CA GLY A 232 -15.74 1.96 11.67
C GLY A 232 -15.25 1.03 10.56
N ALA A 233 -14.17 1.39 9.84
CA ALA A 233 -13.58 0.60 8.77
C ALA A 233 -13.19 -0.80 9.22
N ASP A 234 -13.01 -1.72 8.27
CA ASP A 234 -12.67 -3.11 8.55
C ASP A 234 -11.17 -3.35 8.74
N GLY A 235 -10.37 -2.35 8.42
CA GLY A 235 -8.92 -2.32 8.58
C GLY A 235 -8.33 -1.00 8.10
N VAL A 236 -7.01 -0.88 8.20
CA VAL A 236 -6.27 0.29 7.72
C VAL A 236 -5.18 -0.12 6.74
N MET A 237 -4.85 0.78 5.80
CA MET A 237 -3.75 0.58 4.87
C MET A 237 -2.70 1.67 5.08
N CYS A 238 -1.47 1.25 5.44
CA CYS A 238 -0.32 2.12 5.63
C CYS A 238 0.34 2.45 4.29
N SER A 239 0.63 3.73 4.07
CA SER A 239 1.32 4.22 2.85
C SER A 239 2.60 4.96 3.24
N ARG A 240 2.60 6.29 3.19
CA ARG A 240 3.77 7.13 3.49
C ARG A 240 4.36 6.93 4.89
N GLY A 241 3.55 6.44 5.84
CA GLY A 241 4.02 6.12 7.20
C GLY A 241 5.10 5.03 7.25
N THR A 242 5.17 4.17 6.21
CA THR A 242 6.18 3.10 6.13
C THR A 242 7.48 3.54 5.43
N LEU A 243 7.55 4.76 4.89
CA LEU A 243 8.75 5.28 4.23
C LEU A 243 9.88 5.51 5.25
N GLY A 244 10.93 4.71 5.17
CA GLY A 244 12.01 4.67 6.16
C GLY A 244 11.58 4.14 7.53
N TYR A 245 10.43 3.45 7.58
CA TYR A 245 9.87 2.85 8.79
C TYR A 245 9.00 1.61 8.48
N PRO A 246 9.59 0.53 7.94
CA PRO A 246 8.85 -0.68 7.55
C PRO A 246 8.19 -1.40 8.74
N PHE A 247 8.49 -1.02 9.95
CA PHE A 247 7.97 -1.56 11.22
C PHE A 247 6.50 -1.20 11.46
N LEU A 248 6.01 -0.08 10.91
CA LEU A 248 4.72 0.51 11.26
C LEU A 248 3.54 -0.45 11.10
N VAL A 249 3.52 -1.23 10.00
CA VAL A 249 2.44 -2.20 9.76
C VAL A 249 2.38 -3.23 10.87
N GLY A 250 3.54 -3.75 11.28
CA GLY A 250 3.64 -4.73 12.37
C GLY A 250 3.34 -4.15 13.74
N GLU A 251 3.70 -2.89 14.02
CA GLU A 251 3.37 -2.23 15.29
C GLU A 251 1.85 -2.05 15.43
N ILE A 252 1.18 -1.59 14.37
CA ILE A 252 -0.27 -1.44 14.38
C ILE A 252 -0.95 -2.81 14.52
N ASP A 253 -0.53 -3.82 13.74
CA ASP A 253 -1.09 -5.17 13.81
C ASP A 253 -0.92 -5.79 15.20
N TYR A 254 0.26 -5.62 15.80
CA TYR A 254 0.53 -6.08 17.15
C TYR A 254 -0.41 -5.42 18.18
N PHE A 255 -0.62 -4.09 18.07
CA PHE A 255 -1.54 -3.38 18.96
C PHE A 255 -2.98 -3.85 18.80
N LEU A 256 -3.45 -4.03 17.55
CA LEU A 256 -4.82 -4.48 17.30
C LEU A 256 -5.10 -5.88 17.88
N LYS A 257 -4.08 -6.75 17.90
CA LYS A 257 -4.17 -8.11 18.44
C LYS A 257 -4.02 -8.17 19.96
N ASN A 258 -3.12 -7.38 20.53
CA ASN A 258 -2.71 -7.52 21.94
C ASN A 258 -3.25 -6.41 22.85
N GLY A 259 -3.69 -5.28 22.30
CA GLY A 259 -4.19 -4.12 23.05
C GLY A 259 -3.11 -3.30 23.76
N VAL A 260 -1.84 -3.58 23.46
CA VAL A 260 -0.67 -2.86 24.00
C VAL A 260 0.30 -2.52 22.87
N GLU A 261 1.01 -1.41 23.01
CA GLU A 261 2.01 -1.03 22.02
C GLU A 261 3.21 -1.97 22.05
N LYS A 262 3.72 -2.30 20.86
CA LYS A 262 5.02 -2.93 20.71
C LYS A 262 6.11 -1.91 21.00
N VAL A 263 7.22 -2.37 21.61
CA VAL A 263 8.39 -1.50 21.76
C VAL A 263 8.85 -1.03 20.40
N SER A 264 8.89 0.28 20.20
CA SER A 264 9.33 0.87 18.93
C SER A 264 10.83 0.66 18.72
N PRO A 265 11.27 0.47 17.46
CA PRO A 265 12.68 0.27 17.16
C PRO A 265 13.51 1.51 17.54
N THR A 266 14.67 1.27 18.08
CA THR A 266 15.69 2.29 18.39
C THR A 266 16.20 2.96 17.11
N ALA A 267 16.95 4.05 17.24
CA ALA A 267 17.63 4.68 16.12
C ALA A 267 18.62 3.73 15.45
N VAL A 268 19.33 2.92 16.24
CA VAL A 268 20.28 1.90 15.77
C VAL A 268 19.56 0.85 14.93
N GLU A 269 18.49 0.23 15.44
CA GLU A 269 17.73 -0.79 14.71
C GLU A 269 17.15 -0.26 13.37
N LYS A 270 16.71 1.01 13.35
CA LYS A 270 16.26 1.66 12.09
C LYS A 270 17.39 1.85 11.09
N LEU A 271 18.59 2.18 11.56
CA LEU A 271 19.77 2.35 10.72
C LEU A 271 20.32 1.01 10.23
N GLU A 272 20.28 -0.04 11.05
CA GLU A 272 20.60 -1.40 10.59
C GLU A 272 19.62 -1.87 9.51
N CYS A 273 18.33 -1.66 9.68
CA CYS A 273 17.34 -1.95 8.64
C CYS A 273 17.61 -1.15 7.35
N ALA A 274 18.14 0.07 7.44
CA ALA A 274 18.55 0.86 6.27
C ALA A 274 19.74 0.21 5.52
N LYS A 275 20.71 -0.38 6.24
CA LYS A 275 21.82 -1.13 5.64
C LYS A 275 21.33 -2.38 4.92
N GLU A 276 20.48 -3.17 5.59
CA GLU A 276 19.85 -4.34 4.99
C GLU A 276 19.09 -3.98 3.71
N HIS A 277 18.32 -2.87 3.73
CA HIS A 277 17.58 -2.41 2.57
C HIS A 277 18.50 -2.01 1.41
N LEU A 278 19.60 -1.32 1.69
CA LEU A 278 20.61 -0.94 0.69
C LEU A 278 21.24 -2.18 0.05
N GLN A 279 21.71 -3.11 0.88
CA GLN A 279 22.34 -4.35 0.45
C GLN A 279 21.40 -5.18 -0.42
N ALA A 280 20.18 -5.43 0.06
CA ALA A 280 19.19 -6.23 -0.65
C ALA A 280 18.74 -5.59 -1.98
N LEU A 281 18.63 -4.25 -2.06
CA LEU A 281 18.35 -3.57 -3.32
C LEU A 281 19.50 -3.71 -4.32
N TRP A 282 20.75 -3.66 -3.86
CA TRP A 282 21.90 -3.89 -4.72
C TRP A 282 21.94 -5.34 -5.23
N GLU A 283 21.73 -6.33 -4.36
CA GLU A 283 21.68 -7.75 -4.74
C GLU A 283 20.56 -8.02 -5.76
N TYR A 284 19.41 -7.37 -5.60
CA TYR A 284 18.25 -7.56 -6.46
C TYR A 284 18.31 -6.81 -7.79
N LYS A 285 18.96 -5.62 -7.84
CA LYS A 285 18.93 -4.70 -9.00
C LYS A 285 20.27 -4.14 -9.42
N GLY A 286 21.38 -4.58 -8.79
CA GLY A 286 22.72 -4.06 -9.04
C GLY A 286 22.82 -2.54 -8.81
N ASP A 287 23.57 -1.83 -9.62
CA ASP A 287 23.75 -0.37 -9.52
C ASP A 287 22.45 0.44 -9.61
N ARG A 288 21.45 -0.08 -10.32
CA ARG A 288 20.11 0.53 -10.33
C ARG A 288 19.47 0.49 -8.95
N GLY A 289 19.71 -0.59 -8.19
CA GLY A 289 19.27 -0.75 -6.80
C GLY A 289 19.87 0.30 -5.89
N ILE A 290 21.18 0.60 -6.02
CA ILE A 290 21.85 1.66 -5.24
C ILE A 290 21.21 3.02 -5.52
N ARG A 291 20.98 3.37 -6.78
CA ARG A 291 20.31 4.63 -7.14
C ARG A 291 18.90 4.72 -6.56
N GLN A 292 18.18 3.61 -6.52
CA GLN A 292 16.86 3.53 -5.92
C GLN A 292 16.95 3.63 -4.39
N ALA A 293 17.93 3.00 -3.76
CA ALA A 293 18.15 3.01 -2.32
C ALA A 293 18.38 4.44 -1.76
N ARG A 294 19.00 5.34 -2.51
CA ARG A 294 19.28 6.72 -2.05
C ARG A 294 18.07 7.40 -1.40
N LYS A 295 16.90 7.32 -2.04
CA LYS A 295 15.67 7.91 -1.49
C LYS A 295 15.20 7.18 -0.23
N HIS A 296 15.31 5.85 -0.17
CA HIS A 296 14.94 5.06 0.99
C HIS A 296 15.83 5.41 2.18
N LEU A 297 17.14 5.45 1.97
CA LEU A 297 18.14 5.81 2.97
C LEU A 297 17.87 7.22 3.56
N THR A 298 17.47 8.18 2.72
CA THR A 298 17.09 9.52 3.21
C THR A 298 15.85 9.50 4.10
N TRP A 299 14.92 8.58 3.88
CA TRP A 299 13.74 8.43 4.74
C TRP A 299 14.04 7.78 6.09
N TYR A 300 15.03 6.87 6.17
CA TYR A 300 15.50 6.32 7.43
C TYR A 300 16.24 7.35 8.29
N SER A 301 16.89 8.33 7.67
CA SER A 301 17.72 9.35 8.33
C SER A 301 16.87 10.44 8.99
N LYS A 302 16.19 10.09 10.09
CA LYS A 302 15.35 11.02 10.87
C LYS A 302 15.21 10.57 12.34
N GLY A 303 15.03 11.56 13.24
CA GLY A 303 14.70 11.31 14.64
C GLY A 303 15.90 10.98 15.55
N PHE A 304 17.14 11.35 15.12
CA PHE A 304 18.35 11.20 15.95
C PHE A 304 19.34 12.35 15.67
N PRO A 305 20.31 12.63 16.56
CA PRO A 305 21.33 13.63 16.33
C PRO A 305 22.16 13.33 15.07
N GLY A 306 22.45 14.34 14.25
CA GLY A 306 23.21 14.18 12.99
C GLY A 306 22.42 13.63 11.79
N ALA A 307 21.13 13.32 11.95
CA ALA A 307 20.29 12.77 10.88
C ALA A 307 20.26 13.62 9.61
N GLY A 308 20.35 14.95 9.73
CA GLY A 308 20.36 15.88 8.58
C GLY A 308 21.62 15.74 7.73
N GLU A 309 22.79 15.64 8.37
CA GLU A 309 24.08 15.45 7.71
C GLU A 309 24.13 14.09 7.01
N LEU A 310 23.80 13.01 7.76
CA LEU A 310 23.74 11.65 7.21
C LEU A 310 22.82 11.60 5.98
N ARG A 311 21.65 12.23 6.02
CA ARG A 311 20.71 12.29 4.89
C ARG A 311 21.35 12.90 3.65
N GLY A 312 22.10 13.98 3.81
CA GLY A 312 22.81 14.66 2.71
C GLY A 312 23.88 13.77 2.05
N GLN A 313 24.57 12.98 2.86
CA GLN A 313 25.59 12.03 2.40
C GLN A 313 24.96 10.81 1.73
N LEU A 314 23.96 10.18 2.34
CA LEU A 314 23.27 9.00 1.83
C LEU A 314 22.52 9.24 0.51
N ALA A 315 22.09 10.47 0.25
CA ALA A 315 21.48 10.86 -1.03
C ALA A 315 22.43 10.72 -2.23
N LYS A 316 23.75 10.60 -1.98
CA LYS A 316 24.80 10.58 -3.00
C LYS A 316 25.62 9.29 -3.02
N VAL A 317 25.28 8.27 -2.22
CA VAL A 317 26.04 7.02 -2.16
C VAL A 317 26.10 6.34 -3.52
N GLU A 318 27.25 5.79 -3.85
CA GLU A 318 27.52 5.10 -5.13
C GLU A 318 27.78 3.62 -4.96
N THR A 319 28.15 3.20 -3.74
CA THR A 319 28.41 1.81 -3.41
C THR A 319 27.73 1.42 -2.09
N VAL A 320 27.47 0.12 -1.91
CA VAL A 320 26.94 -0.42 -0.65
C VAL A 320 27.90 -0.14 0.49
N ALA A 321 29.21 -0.41 0.30
CA ALA A 321 30.22 -0.18 1.32
C ALA A 321 30.22 1.28 1.81
N GLN A 322 30.20 2.25 0.90
CA GLN A 322 30.12 3.67 1.25
C GLN A 322 28.87 3.99 2.09
N GLY A 323 27.71 3.42 1.73
CA GLY A 323 26.47 3.63 2.47
C GLY A 323 26.51 3.03 3.86
N CYS A 324 27.03 1.81 4.00
CA CYS A 324 27.19 1.13 5.29
C CYS A 324 28.18 1.88 6.20
N ASP A 325 29.35 2.27 5.69
CA ASP A 325 30.34 3.03 6.47
C ASP A 325 29.80 4.34 7.02
N LEU A 326 28.99 5.06 6.22
CA LEU A 326 28.33 6.30 6.66
C LEU A 326 27.34 6.05 7.79
N ILE A 327 26.58 4.97 7.70
CA ILE A 327 25.61 4.59 8.72
C ILE A 327 26.32 4.13 9.99
N ASP A 328 27.33 3.27 9.88
CA ASP A 328 28.09 2.73 11.03
C ASP A 328 28.73 3.84 11.86
N ARG A 329 29.33 4.85 11.23
CA ARG A 329 29.88 6.02 11.94
C ARG A 329 28.84 6.82 12.75
N VAL A 330 27.56 6.76 12.35
CA VAL A 330 26.48 7.38 13.12
C VAL A 330 26.03 6.46 14.24
N ILE A 331 25.91 5.17 13.99
CA ILE A 331 25.55 4.17 15.01
C ILE A 331 26.55 4.20 16.18
N GLU A 332 27.87 4.32 15.90
CA GLU A 332 28.92 4.41 16.92
C GLU A 332 28.78 5.64 17.86
N LYS A 333 27.99 6.65 17.46
CA LYS A 333 27.79 7.90 18.21
C LYS A 333 26.43 7.96 18.93
N LEU A 334 25.56 6.97 18.70
CA LEU A 334 24.22 6.86 19.30
C LEU A 334 24.24 6.03 20.57
#